data_f9d0bc4a834a9d875da5bce4bed5544f
#
_entry.id   f9d0bc4a834a9d875da5bce4bed5544f
#
_cell.length_a   1.000
_cell.length_b   1.000
_cell.length_c   1.000
_cell.angle_alpha   90.00
_cell.angle_beta   90.00
_cell.angle_gamma   90.00
#
_symmetry.space_group_name_H-M   'P 1'
#
loop_
_entity.id
_entity.type
_entity.pdbx_description
1 polymer ?
#
loop_
_entity_poly.entity_id
_entity_poly.type
_entity_poly.pdbx_seq_one_letter_code
_entity_poly.pdbx_strand_id
1 'polypeptide(L)'
;MILLPVKNLANAKQRLAAVLDQRARTELAQAMLSDVVAAIVGFAGDEVAFATSVPFALELAGRYGFEVIRDEANVSETDAIEMATRACEARGVESTLVIPGDIPLIDAADLRAIYEASPDAGTVLVPSRDKRGTNAVLRRPASLFPLRFGNDSFMPHLTAAIATNKTCVVLSLAAIGLDIDTPEDLRELARAPGEKRSQLLARKLGFGEKVQSAGGPRNENSFATKF
;
A
#
# COMPACT_ATOMS: atom_id res chain seq x y z
N MET A 1 -9.05 13.65 -6.02
CA MET A 1 -9.56 12.90 -4.82
C MET A 1 -8.72 11.66 -4.57
N ILE A 2 -8.31 11.43 -3.32
CA ILE A 2 -7.60 10.20 -2.92
C ILE A 2 -8.64 9.15 -2.53
N LEU A 3 -8.55 7.95 -3.10
CA LEU A 3 -9.42 6.80 -2.82
C LEU A 3 -8.65 5.72 -2.06
N LEU A 4 -9.15 5.34 -0.88
CA LEU A 4 -8.62 4.23 -0.09
C LEU A 4 -9.63 3.08 -0.08
N PRO A 5 -9.39 2.01 -0.84
CA PRO A 5 -10.16 0.78 -0.69
C PRO A 5 -9.76 0.08 0.61
N VAL A 6 -10.72 -0.27 1.44
CA VAL A 6 -10.47 -1.05 2.66
C VAL A 6 -11.46 -2.20 2.73
N LYS A 7 -10.92 -3.40 2.61
CA LYS A 7 -11.65 -4.66 2.70
C LYS A 7 -11.31 -5.38 4.01
N ASN A 8 -12.12 -6.29 4.39
CA ASN A 8 -12.05 -7.25 5.48
C ASN A 8 -10.68 -7.35 6.22
N LEU A 9 -10.38 -6.39 7.10
CA LEU A 9 -9.14 -6.38 7.87
C LEU A 9 -8.99 -7.64 8.76
N ALA A 10 -10.11 -8.25 9.17
CA ALA A 10 -10.08 -9.46 9.95
C ALA A 10 -9.49 -10.66 9.20
N ASN A 11 -9.57 -10.69 7.87
CA ASN A 11 -8.96 -11.72 7.03
C ASN A 11 -7.75 -11.22 6.24
N ALA A 12 -7.21 -10.03 6.61
CA ALA A 12 -6.05 -9.48 5.94
C ALA A 12 -4.77 -10.30 6.21
N LYS A 13 -3.78 -10.14 5.32
CA LYS A 13 -2.42 -10.64 5.50
C LYS A 13 -2.30 -12.14 5.74
N GLN A 14 -3.05 -12.94 4.96
CA GLN A 14 -3.04 -14.41 5.09
C GLN A 14 -1.66 -15.03 4.86
N ARG A 15 -0.78 -14.41 4.05
CA ARG A 15 0.61 -14.87 3.86
C ARG A 15 1.46 -14.75 5.12
N LEU A 16 1.01 -13.96 6.12
CA LEU A 16 1.66 -13.87 7.44
C LEU A 16 1.11 -14.90 8.44
N ALA A 17 0.14 -15.76 8.07
CA ALA A 17 -0.49 -16.71 8.99
C ALA A 17 0.49 -17.73 9.57
N ALA A 18 1.61 -17.99 8.91
CA ALA A 18 2.67 -18.88 9.43
C ALA A 18 3.45 -18.28 10.61
N VAL A 19 3.43 -16.95 10.77
CA VAL A 19 4.23 -16.23 11.77
C VAL A 19 3.41 -15.32 12.70
N LEU A 20 2.16 -15.03 12.36
CA LEU A 20 1.24 -14.21 13.15
C LEU A 20 -0.12 -14.88 13.27
N ASP A 21 -0.68 -14.85 14.47
CA ASP A 21 -2.08 -15.26 14.66
C ASP A 21 -3.06 -14.25 14.03
N GLN A 22 -4.35 -14.58 14.00
CA GLN A 22 -5.40 -13.75 13.38
C GLN A 22 -5.48 -12.37 14.02
N ARG A 23 -5.36 -12.29 15.35
CA ARG A 23 -5.44 -11.04 16.09
C ARG A 23 -4.28 -10.11 15.73
N ALA A 24 -3.05 -10.62 15.75
CA ALA A 24 -1.86 -9.86 15.39
C ALA A 24 -1.90 -9.36 13.94
N ARG A 25 -2.40 -10.17 12.99
CA ARG A 25 -2.58 -9.74 11.59
C ARG A 25 -3.61 -8.62 11.47
N THR A 26 -4.72 -8.70 12.20
CA THR A 26 -5.75 -7.64 12.21
C THR A 26 -5.18 -6.35 12.82
N GLU A 27 -4.50 -6.43 13.96
CA GLU A 27 -3.85 -5.27 14.60
C GLU A 27 -2.80 -4.64 13.67
N LEU A 28 -2.01 -5.45 12.95
CA LEU A 28 -1.03 -4.98 11.98
C LEU A 28 -1.71 -4.25 10.80
N ALA A 29 -2.76 -4.81 10.22
CA ALA A 29 -3.49 -4.19 9.12
C ALA A 29 -4.11 -2.84 9.55
N GLN A 30 -4.66 -2.76 10.76
CA GLN A 30 -5.17 -1.50 11.33
C GLN A 30 -4.07 -0.47 11.57
N ALA A 31 -2.91 -0.90 12.07
CA ALA A 31 -1.76 -0.02 12.28
C ALA A 31 -1.23 0.54 10.96
N MET A 32 -1.08 -0.31 9.93
CA MET A 32 -0.65 0.11 8.59
C MET A 32 -1.62 1.10 7.96
N LEU A 33 -2.93 0.81 7.98
CA LEU A 33 -3.94 1.74 7.48
C LEU A 33 -3.88 3.09 8.22
N SER A 34 -3.66 3.06 9.53
CA SER A 34 -3.51 4.29 10.33
C SER A 34 -2.29 5.11 9.93
N ASP A 35 -1.18 4.45 9.56
CA ASP A 35 0.04 5.12 9.10
C ASP A 35 -0.15 5.73 7.71
N VAL A 36 -0.82 5.03 6.79
CA VAL A 36 -1.20 5.57 5.46
C VAL A 36 -2.10 6.80 5.62
N VAL A 37 -3.12 6.72 6.47
CA VAL A 37 -4.01 7.85 6.77
C VAL A 37 -3.23 9.03 7.34
N ALA A 38 -2.28 8.81 8.25
CA ALA A 38 -1.46 9.88 8.80
C ALA A 38 -0.61 10.59 7.74
N ALA A 39 -0.08 9.85 6.75
CA ALA A 39 0.64 10.44 5.62
C ALA A 39 -0.28 11.29 4.73
N ILE A 40 -1.50 10.82 4.45
CA ILE A 40 -2.50 11.54 3.66
C ILE A 40 -2.94 12.82 4.39
N VAL A 41 -3.20 12.75 5.69
CA VAL A 41 -3.52 13.94 6.51
C VAL A 41 -2.37 14.94 6.48
N GLY A 42 -1.12 14.48 6.58
CA GLY A 42 0.07 15.34 6.49
C GLY A 42 0.29 15.96 5.11
N PHE A 43 -0.21 15.33 4.07
CA PHE A 43 -0.19 15.88 2.70
C PHE A 43 -1.20 17.02 2.55
N ALA A 44 -2.42 16.86 3.02
CA ALA A 44 -3.52 17.86 3.01
C ALA A 44 -3.76 18.52 1.63
N GLY A 45 -3.45 17.82 0.55
CA GLY A 45 -3.47 18.38 -0.81
C GLY A 45 -4.69 17.99 -1.65
N ASP A 46 -5.57 17.12 -1.14
CA ASP A 46 -6.75 16.67 -1.87
C ASP A 46 -7.84 16.15 -0.91
N GLU A 47 -9.06 16.03 -1.41
CA GLU A 47 -10.16 15.36 -0.71
C GLU A 47 -9.91 13.85 -0.63
N VAL A 48 -10.45 13.20 0.40
CA VAL A 48 -10.21 11.79 0.69
C VAL A 48 -11.53 11.05 0.85
N ALA A 49 -11.66 9.90 0.20
CA ALA A 49 -12.77 9.00 0.38
C ALA A 49 -12.31 7.56 0.65
N PHE A 50 -12.93 6.93 1.64
CA PHE A 50 -12.81 5.49 1.84
C PHE A 50 -13.87 4.73 1.02
N ALA A 51 -13.45 3.76 0.22
CA ALA A 51 -14.33 2.78 -0.41
C ALA A 51 -14.42 1.55 0.51
N THR A 52 -15.41 1.53 1.43
CA THR A 52 -15.43 0.53 2.49
C THR A 52 -16.78 0.41 3.21
N SER A 53 -16.96 -0.74 3.88
CA SER A 53 -17.96 -0.96 4.94
C SER A 53 -17.32 -1.48 6.24
N VAL A 54 -15.99 -1.46 6.34
CA VAL A 54 -15.23 -1.96 7.50
C VAL A 54 -15.32 -1.00 8.67
N PRO A 55 -15.78 -1.43 9.88
CA PRO A 55 -16.01 -0.53 11.03
C PRO A 55 -14.80 0.32 11.40
N PHE A 56 -13.60 -0.26 11.44
CA PHE A 56 -12.38 0.48 11.75
C PHE A 56 -12.07 1.61 10.75
N ALA A 57 -12.28 1.37 9.46
CA ALA A 57 -12.09 2.40 8.43
C ALA A 57 -13.18 3.49 8.53
N LEU A 58 -14.43 3.13 8.86
CA LEU A 58 -15.50 4.10 9.12
C LEU A 58 -15.17 4.99 10.31
N GLU A 59 -14.60 4.43 11.38
CA GLU A 59 -14.13 5.20 12.55
C GLU A 59 -13.02 6.19 12.16
N LEU A 60 -12.03 5.74 11.38
CA LEU A 60 -10.97 6.61 10.88
C LEU A 60 -11.52 7.73 9.99
N ALA A 61 -12.42 7.41 9.06
CA ALA A 61 -13.06 8.41 8.21
C ALA A 61 -13.79 9.48 9.04
N GLY A 62 -14.57 9.07 10.04
CA GLY A 62 -15.25 9.99 10.95
C GLY A 62 -14.28 10.86 11.76
N ARG A 63 -13.16 10.31 12.20
CA ARG A 63 -12.11 11.03 12.97
C ARG A 63 -11.45 12.15 12.17
N TYR A 64 -11.21 11.92 10.88
CA TYR A 64 -10.51 12.87 10.01
C TYR A 64 -11.41 13.64 9.07
N GLY A 65 -12.73 13.43 9.14
CA GLY A 65 -13.70 14.09 8.26
C GLY A 65 -13.63 13.61 6.79
N PHE A 66 -13.17 12.39 6.57
CA PHE A 66 -13.10 11.81 5.23
C PHE A 66 -14.46 11.31 4.78
N GLU A 67 -14.68 11.36 3.48
CA GLU A 67 -15.88 10.80 2.88
C GLU A 67 -15.88 9.26 2.97
N VAL A 68 -17.08 8.68 3.00
CA VAL A 68 -17.28 7.23 2.92
C VAL A 68 -18.17 6.89 1.76
N ILE A 69 -17.64 6.17 0.79
CA ILE A 69 -18.38 5.53 -0.29
C ILE A 69 -18.59 4.07 0.12
N ARG A 70 -19.82 3.74 0.54
CA ARG A 70 -20.11 2.41 1.09
C ARG A 70 -20.02 1.33 0.03
N ASP A 71 -19.20 0.32 0.30
CA ASP A 71 -19.10 -0.89 -0.49
C ASP A 71 -19.87 -2.02 0.21
N GLU A 72 -21.17 -2.07 -0.03
CA GLU A 72 -22.06 -3.07 0.57
C GLU A 72 -21.88 -4.44 -0.06
N ALA A 73 -21.54 -4.51 -1.32
CA ALA A 73 -21.34 -5.77 -2.04
C ALA A 73 -20.11 -6.54 -1.55
N ASN A 74 -19.06 -5.81 -1.15
CA ASN A 74 -17.81 -6.34 -0.59
C ASN A 74 -17.20 -7.51 -1.40
N VAL A 75 -17.30 -7.46 -2.73
CA VAL A 75 -16.88 -8.55 -3.64
C VAL A 75 -15.35 -8.55 -3.79
N SER A 76 -14.79 -7.48 -4.34
CA SER A 76 -13.34 -7.35 -4.54
C SER A 76 -12.88 -5.91 -4.33
N GLU A 77 -11.57 -5.73 -4.15
CA GLU A 77 -10.95 -4.41 -4.10
C GLU A 77 -11.18 -3.64 -5.41
N THR A 78 -11.04 -4.31 -6.54
CA THR A 78 -11.29 -3.72 -7.86
C THR A 78 -12.73 -3.21 -7.98
N ASP A 79 -13.72 -3.99 -7.55
CA ASP A 79 -15.13 -3.56 -7.61
C ASP A 79 -15.40 -2.35 -6.72
N ALA A 80 -14.81 -2.32 -5.51
CA ALA A 80 -14.91 -1.19 -4.59
C ALA A 80 -14.35 0.09 -5.21
N ILE A 81 -13.17 0.01 -5.83
CA ILE A 81 -12.50 1.15 -6.48
C ILE A 81 -13.29 1.62 -7.69
N GLU A 82 -13.75 0.71 -8.55
CA GLU A 82 -14.54 1.08 -9.73
C GLU A 82 -15.88 1.71 -9.36
N MET A 83 -16.55 1.20 -8.30
CA MET A 83 -17.76 1.81 -7.75
C MET A 83 -17.46 3.23 -7.21
N ALA A 84 -16.40 3.38 -6.42
CA ALA A 84 -16.00 4.66 -5.87
C ALA A 84 -15.60 5.66 -6.96
N THR A 85 -14.88 5.20 -7.98
CA THR A 85 -14.52 6.04 -9.14
C THR A 85 -15.76 6.56 -9.85
N ARG A 86 -16.76 5.71 -10.12
CA ARG A 86 -18.03 6.16 -10.73
C ARG A 86 -18.78 7.17 -9.86
N ALA A 87 -18.80 6.96 -8.54
CA ALA A 87 -19.42 7.91 -7.61
C ALA A 87 -18.69 9.26 -7.62
N CYS A 88 -17.37 9.28 -7.74
CA CYS A 88 -16.57 10.50 -7.88
C CYS A 88 -16.87 11.23 -9.20
N GLU A 89 -16.87 10.52 -10.31
CA GLU A 89 -17.18 11.10 -11.64
C GLU A 89 -18.58 11.73 -11.69
N ALA A 90 -19.58 11.07 -11.12
CA ALA A 90 -20.94 11.59 -11.07
C ALA A 90 -21.04 12.95 -10.32
N ARG A 91 -20.01 13.29 -9.53
CA ARG A 91 -19.90 14.57 -8.79
C ARG A 91 -18.92 15.54 -9.44
N GLY A 92 -18.38 15.21 -10.60
CA GLY A 92 -17.45 16.06 -11.32
C GLY A 92 -16.00 16.00 -10.82
N VAL A 93 -15.62 14.94 -10.09
CA VAL A 93 -14.21 14.75 -9.70
C VAL A 93 -13.38 14.41 -10.94
N GLU A 94 -12.43 15.28 -11.27
CA GLU A 94 -11.62 15.16 -12.50
C GLU A 94 -10.53 14.09 -12.41
N SER A 95 -9.99 13.84 -11.21
CA SER A 95 -8.90 12.87 -11.03
C SER A 95 -9.05 12.06 -9.75
N THR A 96 -8.60 10.80 -9.80
CA THR A 96 -8.53 9.92 -8.64
C THR A 96 -7.11 9.40 -8.44
N LEU A 97 -6.66 9.38 -7.19
CA LEU A 97 -5.44 8.68 -6.75
C LEU A 97 -5.85 7.52 -5.85
N VAL A 98 -5.69 6.31 -6.32
CA VAL A 98 -5.94 5.09 -5.53
C VAL A 98 -4.70 4.71 -4.77
N ILE A 99 -4.83 4.51 -3.45
CA ILE A 99 -3.76 4.11 -2.52
C ILE A 99 -4.27 2.97 -1.64
N PRO A 100 -3.56 1.81 -1.57
CA PRO A 100 -3.91 0.73 -0.66
C PRO A 100 -3.52 1.06 0.79
N GLY A 101 -4.11 0.34 1.74
CA GLY A 101 -3.87 0.54 3.17
C GLY A 101 -2.66 -0.19 3.76
N ASP A 102 -1.84 -0.84 2.95
CA ASP A 102 -0.77 -1.76 3.36
C ASP A 102 0.64 -1.34 2.91
N ILE A 103 0.81 -0.08 2.56
CA ILE A 103 2.08 0.58 2.25
C ILE A 103 2.47 1.58 3.37
N PRO A 104 2.70 1.13 4.60
CA PRO A 104 2.75 1.99 5.78
C PRO A 104 3.91 2.98 5.81
N LEU A 105 4.95 2.76 5.00
CA LEU A 105 6.11 3.66 4.96
C LEU A 105 5.86 4.95 4.16
N ILE A 106 4.78 5.03 3.38
CA ILE A 106 4.39 6.23 2.63
C ILE A 106 4.41 7.47 3.51
N ASP A 107 4.84 8.60 2.95
CA ASP A 107 4.76 9.91 3.60
C ASP A 107 4.14 11.00 2.69
N ALA A 108 4.03 12.22 3.23
CA ALA A 108 3.46 13.34 2.48
C ALA A 108 4.32 13.78 1.28
N ALA A 109 5.62 13.50 1.29
CA ALA A 109 6.51 13.83 0.18
C ALA A 109 6.29 12.88 -1.00
N ASP A 110 6.03 11.59 -0.73
CA ASP A 110 5.67 10.63 -1.78
C ASP A 110 4.37 11.04 -2.50
N LEU A 111 3.37 11.48 -1.74
CA LEU A 111 2.11 11.98 -2.31
C LEU A 111 2.34 13.22 -3.18
N ARG A 112 3.13 14.19 -2.69
CA ARG A 112 3.52 15.36 -3.50
C ARG A 112 4.19 14.96 -4.80
N ALA A 113 5.13 14.01 -4.75
CA ALA A 113 5.85 13.54 -5.94
C ALA A 113 4.89 12.93 -6.99
N ILE A 114 3.85 12.19 -6.55
CA ILE A 114 2.84 11.65 -7.46
C ILE A 114 2.05 12.78 -8.15
N TYR A 115 1.61 13.79 -7.38
CA TYR A 115 0.83 14.90 -7.93
C TYR A 115 1.69 15.82 -8.83
N GLU A 116 2.94 16.07 -8.47
CA GLU A 116 3.89 16.85 -9.29
C GLU A 116 4.21 16.17 -10.62
N ALA A 117 4.25 14.83 -10.63
CA ALA A 117 4.46 14.05 -11.86
C ALA A 117 3.17 13.86 -12.68
N SER A 118 2.00 14.28 -12.15
CA SER A 118 0.71 14.07 -12.81
C SER A 118 0.59 14.91 -14.08
N PRO A 119 0.32 14.28 -15.25
CA PRO A 119 0.04 15.02 -16.47
C PRO A 119 -1.36 15.66 -16.42
N ASP A 120 -1.59 16.69 -17.27
CA ASP A 120 -2.90 17.33 -17.42
C ASP A 120 -3.99 16.32 -17.88
N ALA A 121 -3.60 15.32 -18.68
CA ALA A 121 -4.42 14.18 -19.05
C ALA A 121 -3.54 12.94 -19.16
N GLY A 122 -3.81 11.92 -18.34
CA GLY A 122 -3.00 10.70 -18.31
C GLY A 122 -2.98 10.02 -16.96
N THR A 123 -1.91 9.35 -16.64
CA THR A 123 -1.78 8.55 -15.41
C THR A 123 -0.38 8.60 -14.83
N VAL A 124 -0.30 8.44 -13.52
CA VAL A 124 0.92 8.06 -12.79
C VAL A 124 0.72 6.69 -12.17
N LEU A 125 1.62 5.77 -12.46
CA LEU A 125 1.65 4.42 -11.88
C LEU A 125 2.86 4.30 -10.95
N VAL A 126 2.65 3.81 -9.75
CA VAL A 126 3.73 3.44 -8.82
C VAL A 126 3.67 1.94 -8.59
N PRO A 127 4.61 1.17 -9.16
CA PRO A 127 4.63 -0.28 -8.98
C PRO A 127 5.08 -0.68 -7.59
N SER A 128 4.75 -1.92 -7.19
CA SER A 128 5.44 -2.62 -6.11
C SER A 128 6.93 -2.79 -6.46
N ARG A 129 7.76 -3.02 -5.45
CA ARG A 129 9.22 -3.16 -5.60
C ARG A 129 9.61 -4.25 -6.60
N ASP A 130 8.91 -5.36 -6.63
CA ASP A 130 9.11 -6.48 -7.57
C ASP A 130 8.50 -6.21 -8.95
N LYS A 131 7.83 -5.07 -9.14
CA LYS A 131 7.13 -4.67 -10.37
C LYS A 131 6.03 -5.63 -10.82
N ARG A 132 5.49 -6.42 -9.91
CA ARG A 132 4.35 -7.29 -10.16
C ARG A 132 3.04 -6.59 -9.81
N GLY A 133 2.97 -5.96 -8.65
CA GLY A 133 1.82 -5.19 -8.18
C GLY A 133 1.86 -3.71 -8.57
N THR A 134 0.75 -3.03 -8.35
CA THR A 134 0.63 -1.57 -8.45
C THR A 134 0.18 -1.03 -7.12
N ASN A 135 0.99 -0.17 -6.50
CA ASN A 135 0.78 0.33 -5.15
C ASN A 135 0.24 1.77 -5.11
N ALA A 136 0.24 2.49 -6.23
CA ALA A 136 -0.56 3.70 -6.40
C ALA A 136 -0.89 3.94 -7.87
N VAL A 137 -2.10 4.47 -8.13
CA VAL A 137 -2.55 4.83 -9.48
C VAL A 137 -3.26 6.17 -9.42
N LEU A 138 -2.68 7.19 -10.04
CA LEU A 138 -3.37 8.44 -10.32
C LEU A 138 -3.90 8.41 -11.75
N ARG A 139 -5.18 8.72 -11.95
CA ARG A 139 -5.81 8.81 -13.29
C ARG A 139 -6.45 10.20 -13.46
N ARG A 140 -6.27 10.79 -14.63
CA ARG A 140 -6.92 12.02 -15.09
C ARG A 140 -7.28 11.90 -16.57
N PRO A 141 -8.58 11.76 -16.93
CA PRO A 141 -9.75 11.77 -16.05
C PRO A 141 -9.82 10.57 -15.09
N ALA A 142 -10.67 10.65 -14.07
CA ALA A 142 -10.80 9.68 -12.99
C ALA A 142 -10.96 8.22 -13.46
N SER A 143 -11.70 7.98 -14.53
CA SER A 143 -11.94 6.65 -15.17
C SER A 143 -11.14 6.44 -16.45
N LEU A 144 -9.97 7.06 -16.59
CA LEU A 144 -9.15 7.01 -17.82
C LEU A 144 -9.00 5.61 -18.43
N PHE A 145 -8.86 4.60 -17.60
CA PHE A 145 -8.90 3.17 -17.93
C PHE A 145 -9.36 2.36 -16.73
N PRO A 146 -9.94 1.16 -16.93
CA PRO A 146 -10.38 0.31 -15.82
C PRO A 146 -9.19 -0.19 -15.02
N LEU A 147 -9.33 -0.20 -13.68
CA LEU A 147 -8.33 -0.75 -12.78
C LEU A 147 -8.57 -2.24 -12.54
N ARG A 148 -7.48 -2.97 -12.33
CA ARG A 148 -7.50 -4.39 -12.03
C ARG A 148 -6.44 -4.69 -10.96
N PHE A 149 -6.83 -4.57 -9.70
CA PHE A 149 -5.95 -4.91 -8.58
C PHE A 149 -5.91 -6.43 -8.34
N GLY A 150 -4.87 -6.88 -7.66
CA GLY A 150 -4.58 -8.27 -7.38
C GLY A 150 -3.19 -8.66 -7.86
N ASN A 151 -2.94 -9.97 -7.93
CA ASN A 151 -1.64 -10.48 -8.37
C ASN A 151 -1.30 -9.99 -9.78
N ASP A 152 -0.02 -9.58 -9.96
CA ASP A 152 0.52 -9.16 -11.26
C ASP A 152 -0.24 -7.99 -11.92
N SER A 153 -0.75 -7.04 -11.12
CA SER A 153 -1.58 -5.93 -11.59
C SER A 153 -0.81 -4.85 -12.37
N PHE A 154 0.52 -4.76 -12.24
CA PHE A 154 1.29 -3.67 -12.85
C PHE A 154 1.28 -3.71 -14.37
N MET A 155 1.59 -4.84 -14.99
CA MET A 155 1.61 -4.94 -16.46
C MET A 155 0.24 -4.74 -17.10
N PRO A 156 -0.87 -5.28 -16.55
CA PRO A 156 -2.22 -4.94 -17.00
C PRO A 156 -2.53 -3.45 -16.93
N HIS A 157 -2.18 -2.76 -15.82
CA HIS A 157 -2.40 -1.31 -15.69
C HIS A 157 -1.56 -0.52 -16.69
N LEU A 158 -0.27 -0.86 -16.84
CA LEU A 158 0.62 -0.20 -17.81
C LEU A 158 0.10 -0.37 -19.24
N THR A 159 -0.31 -1.59 -19.62
CA THR A 159 -0.88 -1.86 -20.96
C THR A 159 -2.17 -1.06 -21.20
N ALA A 160 -3.08 -1.03 -20.21
CA ALA A 160 -4.31 -0.26 -20.30
C ALA A 160 -4.03 1.25 -20.40
N ALA A 161 -3.07 1.75 -19.62
CA ALA A 161 -2.66 3.16 -19.66
C ALA A 161 -2.10 3.55 -21.05
N ILE A 162 -1.21 2.76 -21.62
CA ILE A 162 -0.62 2.98 -22.95
C ILE A 162 -1.71 2.96 -24.03
N ALA A 163 -2.67 2.06 -23.94
CA ALA A 163 -3.78 1.95 -24.90
C ALA A 163 -4.67 3.20 -24.96
N THR A 164 -4.64 4.07 -23.94
CA THR A 164 -5.38 5.35 -23.93
C THR A 164 -4.78 6.41 -24.86
N ASN A 165 -3.56 6.22 -25.35
CA ASN A 165 -2.76 7.23 -26.07
C ASN A 165 -2.58 8.55 -25.27
N LYS A 166 -2.67 8.50 -23.96
CA LYS A 166 -2.37 9.62 -23.05
C LYS A 166 -1.03 9.39 -22.35
N THR A 167 -0.50 10.44 -21.73
CA THR A 167 0.77 10.35 -21.00
C THR A 167 0.67 9.36 -19.85
N CYS A 168 1.60 8.40 -19.81
CA CYS A 168 1.75 7.45 -18.70
C CYS A 168 3.12 7.64 -18.06
N VAL A 169 3.13 8.06 -16.81
CA VAL A 169 4.34 8.21 -16.01
C VAL A 169 4.46 7.03 -15.04
N VAL A 170 5.62 6.41 -14.98
CA VAL A 170 5.92 5.35 -13.99
C VAL A 170 6.92 5.92 -13.00
N LEU A 171 6.52 6.03 -11.72
CA LEU A 171 7.39 6.48 -10.64
C LEU A 171 7.88 5.30 -9.81
N SER A 172 9.16 5.31 -9.44
CA SER A 172 9.72 4.41 -8.42
C SER A 172 9.84 5.16 -7.11
N LEU A 173 8.94 4.88 -6.15
CA LEU A 173 8.94 5.45 -4.81
C LEU A 173 9.15 4.32 -3.81
N ALA A 174 10.30 4.31 -3.13
CA ALA A 174 10.71 3.18 -2.29
C ALA A 174 9.72 2.89 -1.15
N ALA A 175 9.17 3.93 -0.54
CA ALA A 175 8.21 3.80 0.55
C ALA A 175 6.85 3.24 0.09
N ILE A 176 6.40 3.60 -1.12
CA ILE A 176 5.17 3.08 -1.71
C ILE A 176 5.42 1.68 -2.32
N GLY A 177 6.63 1.43 -2.83
CA GLY A 177 6.99 0.15 -3.42
C GLY A 177 7.00 -1.03 -2.44
N LEU A 178 7.01 -0.77 -1.12
CA LEU A 178 6.99 -1.80 -0.09
C LEU A 178 5.57 -1.96 0.49
N ASP A 179 4.81 -2.88 -0.06
CA ASP A 179 3.59 -3.42 0.54
C ASP A 179 3.96 -4.59 1.47
N ILE A 180 3.28 -4.69 2.61
CA ILE A 180 3.63 -5.65 3.67
C ILE A 180 2.79 -6.91 3.52
N ASP A 181 3.28 -7.88 2.78
CA ASP A 181 2.57 -9.13 2.49
C ASP A 181 3.26 -10.38 3.04
N THR A 182 4.58 -10.38 3.15
CA THR A 182 5.37 -11.54 3.56
C THR A 182 6.10 -11.30 4.89
N PRO A 183 6.60 -12.35 5.57
CA PRO A 183 7.45 -12.19 6.74
C PRO A 183 8.72 -11.36 6.47
N GLU A 184 9.24 -11.41 5.26
CA GLU A 184 10.39 -10.60 4.83
C GLU A 184 10.04 -9.11 4.80
N ASP A 185 8.90 -8.74 4.20
CA ASP A 185 8.43 -7.35 4.17
C ASP A 185 8.19 -6.82 5.59
N LEU A 186 7.64 -7.67 6.46
CA LEU A 186 7.40 -7.31 7.86
C LEU A 186 8.72 -7.08 8.63
N ARG A 187 9.78 -7.86 8.35
CA ARG A 187 11.12 -7.62 8.90
C ARG A 187 11.72 -6.33 8.36
N GLU A 188 11.54 -6.05 7.08
CA GLU A 188 12.01 -4.81 6.45
C GLU A 188 11.30 -3.59 7.07
N LEU A 189 9.97 -3.65 7.21
CA LEU A 189 9.18 -2.62 7.90
C LEU A 189 9.72 -2.36 9.31
N ALA A 190 9.97 -3.42 10.09
CA ALA A 190 10.46 -3.30 11.46
C ALA A 190 11.86 -2.67 11.55
N ARG A 191 12.72 -2.90 10.55
CA ARG A 191 14.10 -2.38 10.47
C ARG A 191 14.19 -1.00 9.85
N ALA A 192 13.20 -0.60 9.06
CA ALA A 192 13.18 0.72 8.45
C ALA A 192 13.26 1.82 9.52
N PRO A 193 13.95 2.95 9.25
CA PRO A 193 14.03 4.05 10.20
C PRO A 193 12.64 4.66 10.42
N GLY A 194 12.40 5.15 11.65
CA GLY A 194 11.13 5.77 12.04
C GLY A 194 10.40 5.01 13.14
N GLU A 195 9.26 5.57 13.55
CA GLU A 195 8.45 5.10 14.67
C GLU A 195 6.96 5.12 14.34
N LYS A 196 6.62 4.75 13.11
CA LYS A 196 5.22 4.59 12.70
C LYS A 196 4.56 3.46 13.50
N ARG A 197 3.25 3.50 13.65
CA ARG A 197 2.49 2.52 14.47
C ARG A 197 2.76 1.08 14.05
N SER A 198 2.76 0.83 12.75
CA SER A 198 3.04 -0.50 12.19
C SER A 198 4.48 -0.95 12.43
N GLN A 199 5.47 -0.04 12.38
CA GLN A 199 6.87 -0.33 12.71
C GLN A 199 7.05 -0.71 14.19
N LEU A 200 6.46 0.07 15.10
CA LEU A 200 6.49 -0.22 16.52
C LEU A 200 5.82 -1.56 16.85
N LEU A 201 4.69 -1.84 16.21
CA LEU A 201 3.99 -3.12 16.37
C LEU A 201 4.83 -4.27 15.81
N ALA A 202 5.42 -4.14 14.63
CA ALA A 202 6.27 -5.18 14.03
C ALA A 202 7.49 -5.49 14.93
N ARG A 203 8.12 -4.46 15.52
CA ARG A 203 9.22 -4.63 16.49
C ARG A 203 8.74 -5.34 17.76
N LYS A 204 7.58 -4.95 18.30
CA LYS A 204 6.96 -5.61 19.46
C LYS A 204 6.64 -7.09 19.20
N LEU A 205 6.29 -7.44 17.97
CA LEU A 205 6.05 -8.80 17.52
C LEU A 205 7.34 -9.60 17.22
N GLY A 206 8.54 -9.03 17.47
CA GLY A 206 9.84 -9.71 17.36
C GLY A 206 10.49 -9.62 15.97
N PHE A 207 9.96 -8.82 15.03
CA PHE A 207 10.52 -8.72 13.67
C PHE A 207 11.67 -7.72 13.53
N GLY A 208 11.99 -6.92 14.57
CA GLY A 208 13.08 -5.94 14.55
C GLY A 208 14.47 -6.50 14.78
N GLU A 209 14.60 -7.68 15.37
CA GLU A 209 15.87 -8.29 15.69
C GLU A 209 16.59 -8.82 14.44
N LYS A 210 17.92 -8.65 14.40
CA LYS A 210 18.72 -9.36 13.38
C LYS A 210 18.60 -10.85 13.68
N VAL A 211 18.18 -11.65 12.71
CA VAL A 211 18.37 -13.11 12.79
C VAL A 211 19.85 -13.34 13.03
N GLN A 212 20.22 -13.75 14.25
CA GLN A 212 21.55 -14.29 14.49
C GLN A 212 21.64 -15.55 13.63
N SER A 213 22.43 -15.49 12.58
CA SER A 213 22.81 -16.70 11.84
C SER A 213 23.35 -17.66 12.88
N ALA A 214 22.66 -18.80 13.08
CA ALA A 214 23.14 -19.87 13.92
C ALA A 214 24.57 -20.18 13.49
N GLY A 215 25.52 -19.83 14.32
CA GLY A 215 26.94 -20.06 14.08
C GLY A 215 27.16 -21.55 13.97
N GLY A 216 27.42 -22.00 12.74
CA GLY A 216 28.00 -23.32 12.53
C GLY A 216 29.32 -23.41 13.31
N PRO A 217 29.69 -24.60 13.81
CA PRO A 217 30.92 -24.77 14.62
C PRO A 217 32.13 -24.36 13.76
N ARG A 218 32.93 -23.44 14.31
CA ARG A 218 34.28 -23.16 13.78
C ARG A 218 35.11 -24.43 13.89
N ASN A 219 35.38 -25.04 12.75
CA ASN A 219 36.36 -26.10 12.66
C ASN A 219 37.76 -25.45 12.66
N GLU A 220 38.34 -25.29 13.84
CA GLU A 220 39.78 -25.02 13.98
C GLU A 220 40.52 -26.31 13.72
N ASN A 221 40.99 -26.52 12.51
CA ASN A 221 42.09 -27.46 12.23
C ASN A 221 43.19 -26.68 11.52
N SER A 222 44.09 -26.17 12.34
CA SER A 222 45.43 -25.77 11.95
C SER A 222 46.24 -27.03 11.69
N PHE A 223 46.64 -27.26 10.44
CA PHE A 223 47.77 -28.11 10.13
C PHE A 223 48.83 -27.29 9.42
N ALA A 224 49.90 -27.00 10.17
CA ALA A 224 51.17 -26.56 9.62
C ALA A 224 51.85 -27.76 8.98
N THR A 225 52.25 -27.68 7.72
CA THR A 225 53.27 -28.56 7.15
C THR A 225 54.30 -27.70 6.46
N LYS A 226 55.53 -27.73 7.05
CA LYS A 226 56.75 -27.23 6.42
C LYS A 226 57.19 -28.26 5.36
N PHE A 227 57.54 -27.75 4.17
CA PHE A 227 58.76 -28.15 3.44
C PHE A 227 59.17 -26.97 2.56
#